data_dcc19f6deeedfd2d19a979738884cde7
#
_entry.id   dcc19f6deeedfd2d19a979738884cde7
#
_cell.length_a   1.000
_cell.length_b   1.000
_cell.length_c   1.000
_cell.angle_alpha   90.00
_cell.angle_beta   90.00
_cell.angle_gamma   90.00
#
_symmetry.space_group_name_H-M   'P 1'
#
loop_
_entity.id
_entity.type
_entity.pdbx_description
1 polymer ?
#
loop_
_entity_poly.entity_id
_entity_poly.type
_entity_poly.pdbx_seq_one_letter_code
_entity_poly.pdbx_strand_id
1 'polypeptide(L)'
;MLRREGRMINRKRVYRLMREEQLLRPAQFPRPRLPSTGTLEADRPNQKWYTDLTYIDTTDRGPCPLTSILDGCTREVLAWSFLPNCGATEAIDVVQAAVAKEFPRRLRADGVVLRSDAGSQFIAHVFRESMKALGIELEAIRKKRPEDNGMIESYHGHLKMDYLWTAPLRPYAETRGHLATSLRHYNEERPHSSELSHANGVREEEEGGA
;
A
#
# COMPACT_ATOMS: atom_id res chain seq x y z
N MET A 1 -8.07 -14.19 8.14
CA MET A 1 -7.52 -15.56 7.93
C MET A 1 -8.41 -16.63 8.57
N LEU A 2 -8.38 -16.88 9.87
CA LEU A 2 -9.10 -18.01 10.49
C LEU A 2 -10.60 -18.11 10.16
N ARG A 3 -11.30 -16.98 10.02
CA ARG A 3 -12.71 -16.97 9.58
C ARG A 3 -12.90 -17.36 8.11
N ARG A 4 -11.94 -17.00 7.23
CA ARG A 4 -11.96 -17.42 5.82
C ARG A 4 -11.76 -18.94 5.67
N GLU A 5 -11.07 -19.56 6.64
CA GLU A 5 -10.90 -21.02 6.74
C GLU A 5 -12.06 -21.72 7.46
N GLY A 6 -13.18 -21.03 7.70
CA GLY A 6 -14.35 -21.59 8.40
C GLY A 6 -14.17 -21.77 9.91
N ARG A 7 -13.08 -21.28 10.49
CA ARG A 7 -12.78 -21.42 11.93
C ARG A 7 -13.39 -20.26 12.73
N MET A 8 -14.49 -20.52 13.41
CA MET A 8 -15.15 -19.58 14.31
C MET A 8 -14.42 -19.50 15.65
N ILE A 9 -13.40 -18.67 15.75
CA ILE A 9 -12.62 -18.47 16.97
C ILE A 9 -12.90 -17.09 17.55
N ASN A 10 -13.15 -17.04 18.88
CA ASN A 10 -13.39 -15.80 19.58
C ASN A 10 -12.11 -14.93 19.63
N ARG A 11 -12.22 -13.66 19.24
CA ARG A 11 -11.13 -12.68 19.27
C ARG A 11 -10.40 -12.61 20.62
N LYS A 12 -11.13 -12.69 21.74
CA LYS A 12 -10.54 -12.68 23.10
C LYS A 12 -9.63 -13.89 23.33
N ARG A 13 -10.01 -15.07 22.80
CA ARG A 13 -9.19 -16.28 22.89
C ARG A 13 -7.90 -16.15 22.08
N VAL A 14 -7.98 -15.64 20.84
CA VAL A 14 -6.79 -15.39 20.01
C VAL A 14 -5.85 -14.42 20.71
N TYR A 15 -6.35 -13.29 21.20
CA TYR A 15 -5.54 -12.28 21.90
C TYR A 15 -4.84 -12.87 23.13
N ARG A 16 -5.53 -13.70 23.94
CA ARG A 16 -4.93 -14.36 25.10
C ARG A 16 -3.78 -15.28 24.70
N LEU A 17 -3.98 -16.13 23.69
CA LEU A 17 -2.94 -17.02 23.19
C LEU A 17 -1.75 -16.24 22.65
N MET A 18 -1.98 -15.19 21.86
CA MET A 18 -0.89 -14.33 21.36
C MET A 18 -0.11 -13.67 22.50
N ARG A 19 -0.76 -13.33 23.61
CA ARG A 19 -0.08 -12.78 24.78
C ARG A 19 0.73 -13.83 25.51
N GLU A 20 0.19 -15.03 25.71
CA GLU A 20 0.88 -16.17 26.34
C GLU A 20 2.13 -16.57 25.56
N GLU A 21 2.04 -16.57 24.21
CA GLU A 21 3.14 -16.89 23.30
C GLU A 21 4.05 -15.69 22.99
N GLN A 22 3.90 -14.56 23.66
CA GLN A 22 4.69 -13.33 23.45
C GLN A 22 4.67 -12.80 22.01
N LEU A 23 3.62 -13.09 21.25
CA LEU A 23 3.43 -12.64 19.88
C LEU A 23 2.82 -11.23 19.76
N LEU A 24 2.46 -10.61 20.91
CA LEU A 24 1.99 -9.23 20.91
C LEU A 24 3.19 -8.28 20.90
N ARG A 25 3.18 -7.35 19.96
CA ARG A 25 4.16 -6.25 19.97
C ARG A 25 3.96 -5.38 21.21
N PRO A 26 5.05 -4.84 21.82
CA PRO A 26 4.94 -3.80 22.82
C PRO A 26 4.02 -2.68 22.31
N ALA A 27 3.14 -2.18 23.16
CA ALA A 27 2.29 -1.06 22.80
C ALA A 27 3.20 0.13 22.43
N GLN A 28 3.29 0.44 21.13
CA GLN A 28 3.85 1.71 20.72
C GLN A 28 2.92 2.79 21.26
N PHE A 29 3.46 3.77 21.97
CA PHE A 29 2.69 4.92 22.43
C PHE A 29 1.90 5.45 21.23
N PRO A 30 0.57 5.53 21.29
CA PRO A 30 -0.22 6.08 20.21
C PRO A 30 0.27 7.52 19.98
N ARG A 31 0.87 7.78 18.83
CA ARG A 31 1.09 9.17 18.43
C ARG A 31 -0.29 9.82 18.36
N PRO A 32 -0.48 11.02 18.94
CA PRO A 32 -1.75 11.72 18.83
C PRO A 32 -2.14 11.78 17.34
N ARG A 33 -3.21 11.11 16.96
CA ARG A 33 -3.79 11.26 15.64
C ARG A 33 -4.49 12.61 15.64
N LEU A 34 -3.87 13.61 15.04
CA LEU A 34 -4.59 14.81 14.68
C LEU A 34 -5.74 14.41 13.75
N PRO A 35 -6.96 14.94 13.94
CA PRO A 35 -8.06 14.62 13.05
C PRO A 35 -7.65 14.95 11.62
N SER A 36 -7.80 13.99 10.71
CA SER A 36 -7.51 14.21 9.30
C SER A 36 -8.54 15.21 8.77
N THR A 37 -8.13 16.44 8.57
CA THR A 37 -8.98 17.45 7.97
C THR A 37 -8.99 17.22 6.46
N GLY A 38 -10.04 16.55 5.97
CA GLY A 38 -10.51 16.72 4.60
C GLY A 38 -9.71 16.04 3.48
N THR A 39 -9.03 14.95 3.73
CA THR A 39 -8.62 14.05 2.66
C THR A 39 -9.80 13.17 2.32
N LEU A 40 -10.36 13.30 1.13
CA LEU A 40 -11.34 12.34 0.63
C LEU A 40 -10.68 10.96 0.68
N GLU A 41 -11.13 10.11 1.60
CA GLU A 41 -10.82 8.70 1.55
C GLU A 41 -11.44 8.15 0.27
N ALA A 42 -10.71 7.29 -0.44
CA ALA A 42 -11.25 6.64 -1.62
C ALA A 42 -12.39 5.70 -1.17
N ASP A 43 -13.59 5.93 -1.66
CA ASP A 43 -14.78 5.12 -1.36
C ASP A 43 -14.99 3.99 -2.37
N ARG A 44 -14.27 4.02 -3.49
CA ARG A 44 -14.31 3.01 -4.55
C ARG A 44 -12.92 2.74 -5.11
N PRO A 45 -12.68 1.53 -5.65
CA PRO A 45 -11.44 1.19 -6.34
C PRO A 45 -11.12 2.16 -7.48
N ASN A 46 -9.84 2.41 -7.70
CA ASN A 46 -9.34 3.24 -8.79
C ASN A 46 -9.80 4.71 -8.76
N GLN A 47 -10.23 5.19 -7.59
CA GLN A 47 -10.51 6.62 -7.40
C GLN A 47 -9.25 7.37 -7.01
N LYS A 48 -8.45 6.79 -6.12
CA LYS A 48 -7.23 7.40 -5.63
C LYS A 48 -6.13 6.38 -5.43
N TRP A 49 -5.01 6.61 -6.06
CA TRP A 49 -3.80 5.83 -5.91
C TRP A 49 -2.77 6.60 -5.10
N TYR A 50 -1.93 5.87 -4.40
CA TYR A 50 -0.83 6.41 -3.62
C TYR A 50 0.47 5.84 -4.16
N THR A 51 1.48 6.68 -4.30
CA THR A 51 2.84 6.26 -4.63
C THR A 51 3.85 6.91 -3.70
N ASP A 52 4.86 6.14 -3.37
CA ASP A 52 5.98 6.60 -2.58
C ASP A 52 7.19 5.71 -2.85
N LEU A 53 8.36 6.20 -2.49
CA LEU A 53 9.62 5.51 -2.65
C LEU A 53 10.18 5.16 -1.26
N THR A 54 10.42 3.88 -1.04
CA THR A 54 11.11 3.42 0.17
C THR A 54 12.37 2.65 -0.18
N TYR A 55 13.34 2.58 0.74
CA TYR A 55 14.59 1.87 0.52
C TYR A 55 14.59 0.54 1.27
N ILE A 56 15.09 -0.49 0.60
CA ILE A 56 15.31 -1.83 1.14
C ILE A 56 16.80 -2.14 1.03
N ASP A 57 17.42 -2.46 2.15
CA ASP A 57 18.83 -2.80 2.20
C ASP A 57 19.10 -4.18 1.60
N THR A 58 20.22 -4.28 0.85
CA THR A 58 20.72 -5.52 0.26
C THR A 58 22.18 -5.71 0.62
N THR A 59 22.67 -6.96 0.67
CA THR A 59 24.05 -7.26 1.08
C THR A 59 25.09 -6.90 0.03
N ASP A 60 24.69 -6.86 -1.25
CA ASP A 60 25.60 -6.69 -2.40
C ASP A 60 25.51 -5.30 -3.06
N ARG A 61 24.42 -4.55 -2.83
CA ARG A 61 24.19 -3.23 -3.46
C ARG A 61 23.84 -2.12 -2.49
N GLY A 62 23.73 -2.43 -1.17
CA GLY A 62 23.24 -1.48 -0.19
C GLY A 62 21.74 -1.18 -0.36
N PRO A 63 21.27 0.03 0.02
CA PRO A 63 19.87 0.42 -0.06
C PRO A 63 19.43 0.61 -1.52
N CYS A 64 18.44 -0.20 -1.95
CA CYS A 64 17.81 -0.10 -3.26
C CYS A 64 16.38 0.42 -3.14
N PRO A 65 15.94 1.33 -4.03
CA PRO A 65 14.59 1.88 -4.00
C PRO A 65 13.53 0.85 -4.40
N LEU A 66 12.46 0.81 -3.62
CA LEU A 66 11.19 0.16 -3.94
C LEU A 66 10.15 1.24 -4.16
N THR A 67 9.58 1.29 -5.35
CA THR A 67 8.44 2.14 -5.71
C THR A 67 7.21 1.27 -5.81
N SER A 68 6.07 1.71 -5.26
CA SER A 68 4.82 0.97 -5.28
C SER A 68 3.65 1.89 -5.59
N ILE A 69 2.64 1.34 -6.28
CA ILE A 69 1.33 1.98 -6.47
C ILE A 69 0.32 1.23 -5.62
N LEU A 70 -0.30 1.91 -4.67
CA LEU A 70 -1.30 1.37 -3.75
C LEU A 70 -2.66 1.97 -4.06
N ASP A 71 -3.69 1.14 -4.23
CA ASP A 71 -5.08 1.63 -4.30
C ASP A 71 -5.57 2.07 -2.91
N GLY A 72 -6.19 3.25 -2.87
CA GLY A 72 -6.64 3.87 -1.63
C GLY A 72 -7.84 3.18 -0.98
N CYS A 73 -8.69 2.57 -1.77
CA CYS A 73 -9.88 1.88 -1.32
C CYS A 73 -9.58 0.42 -0.94
N THR A 74 -9.07 -0.37 -1.88
CA THR A 74 -8.81 -1.80 -1.67
C THR A 74 -7.58 -2.08 -0.84
N ARG A 75 -6.63 -1.16 -0.77
CA ARG A 75 -5.30 -1.33 -0.17
C ARG A 75 -4.41 -2.32 -0.93
N GLU A 76 -4.80 -2.69 -2.12
CA GLU A 76 -4.02 -3.57 -2.99
C GLU A 76 -2.82 -2.83 -3.59
N VAL A 77 -1.68 -3.50 -3.65
CA VAL A 77 -0.51 -3.05 -4.42
C VAL A 77 -0.75 -3.40 -5.87
N LEU A 78 -1.05 -2.40 -6.69
CA LEU A 78 -1.38 -2.58 -8.10
C LEU A 78 -0.15 -2.88 -8.95
N ALA A 79 0.94 -2.17 -8.68
CA ALA A 79 2.23 -2.35 -9.33
C ALA A 79 3.36 -1.96 -8.39
N TRP A 80 4.54 -2.49 -8.66
CA TRP A 80 5.75 -2.17 -7.91
C TRP A 80 7.00 -2.36 -8.76
N SER A 81 8.08 -1.70 -8.39
CA SER A 81 9.41 -1.84 -8.97
C SER A 81 10.46 -1.80 -7.90
N PHE A 82 11.41 -2.74 -7.93
CA PHE A 82 12.58 -2.77 -7.09
C PHE A 82 13.81 -2.78 -7.99
N LEU A 83 14.49 -1.67 -8.08
CA LEU A 83 15.61 -1.42 -9.00
C LEU A 83 16.78 -0.82 -8.21
N PRO A 84 18.02 -0.93 -8.73
CA PRO A 84 19.18 -0.30 -8.09
C PRO A 84 19.08 1.23 -7.99
N ASN A 85 18.35 1.86 -8.92
CA ASN A 85 18.08 3.29 -8.96
C ASN A 85 16.62 3.51 -9.38
N CYS A 86 16.05 4.65 -8.99
CA CYS A 86 14.72 5.06 -9.41
C CYS A 86 14.72 6.55 -9.73
N GLY A 87 14.64 6.86 -11.01
CA GLY A 87 14.39 8.20 -11.53
C GLY A 87 12.94 8.37 -11.98
N ALA A 88 12.69 9.42 -12.76
CA ALA A 88 11.34 9.71 -13.26
C ALA A 88 10.85 8.63 -14.25
N THR A 89 11.72 8.08 -15.07
CA THR A 89 11.36 7.04 -16.05
C THR A 89 10.88 5.76 -15.35
N GLU A 90 11.64 5.29 -14.36
CA GLU A 90 11.28 4.09 -13.60
C GLU A 90 9.98 4.30 -12.80
N ALA A 91 9.76 5.50 -12.29
CA ALA A 91 8.49 5.84 -11.62
C ALA A 91 7.31 5.83 -12.62
N ILE A 92 7.50 6.32 -13.85
CA ILE A 92 6.50 6.25 -14.93
C ILE A 92 6.16 4.80 -15.26
N ASP A 93 7.16 3.93 -15.42
CA ASP A 93 6.97 2.53 -15.75
C ASP A 93 6.09 1.80 -14.73
N VAL A 94 6.26 2.12 -13.44
CA VAL A 94 5.42 1.54 -12.37
C VAL A 94 3.96 2.01 -12.48
N VAL A 95 3.73 3.29 -12.78
CA VAL A 95 2.37 3.80 -13.00
C VAL A 95 1.75 3.18 -14.23
N GLN A 96 2.50 3.07 -15.34
CA GLN A 96 2.01 2.42 -16.57
C GLN A 96 1.65 0.96 -16.33
N ALA A 97 2.43 0.23 -15.52
CA ALA A 97 2.11 -1.14 -15.13
C ALA A 97 0.81 -1.22 -14.35
N ALA A 98 0.55 -0.29 -13.42
CA ALA A 98 -0.72 -0.20 -12.70
C ALA A 98 -1.90 0.11 -13.65
N VAL A 99 -1.72 1.05 -14.57
CA VAL A 99 -2.74 1.39 -15.58
C VAL A 99 -3.02 0.19 -16.48
N ALA A 100 -2.00 -0.53 -16.94
CA ALA A 100 -2.18 -1.73 -17.77
C ALA A 100 -2.92 -2.85 -17.04
N LYS A 101 -2.70 -3.01 -15.73
CA LYS A 101 -3.41 -3.97 -14.89
C LYS A 101 -4.89 -3.60 -14.73
N GLU A 102 -5.19 -2.36 -14.35
CA GLU A 102 -6.54 -1.93 -13.98
C GLU A 102 -7.39 -1.52 -15.20
N PHE A 103 -6.74 -1.01 -16.24
CA PHE A 103 -7.43 -0.50 -17.45
C PHE A 103 -6.86 -1.12 -18.74
N PRO A 104 -6.82 -2.47 -18.88
CA PRO A 104 -6.12 -3.16 -19.98
C PRO A 104 -6.67 -2.82 -21.36
N ARG A 105 -7.94 -2.39 -21.47
CA ARG A 105 -8.58 -2.07 -22.76
C ARG A 105 -8.32 -0.63 -23.20
N ARG A 106 -8.11 0.30 -22.26
CA ARG A 106 -7.98 1.74 -22.57
C ARG A 106 -6.53 2.20 -22.49
N LEU A 107 -5.71 1.57 -21.62
CA LEU A 107 -4.37 2.01 -21.23
C LEU A 107 -4.34 3.47 -20.76
N ARG A 108 -5.44 3.92 -20.19
CA ARG A 108 -5.66 5.24 -19.60
C ARG A 108 -6.47 5.09 -18.31
N ALA A 109 -6.19 5.96 -17.35
CA ALA A 109 -6.79 5.95 -16.02
C ALA A 109 -7.52 7.28 -15.75
N ASP A 110 -8.40 7.67 -16.68
CA ASP A 110 -9.17 8.92 -16.58
C ASP A 110 -10.01 8.94 -15.28
N GLY A 111 -9.83 9.99 -14.49
CA GLY A 111 -10.50 10.17 -13.20
C GLY A 111 -9.79 9.57 -11.99
N VAL A 112 -8.64 8.92 -12.19
CA VAL A 112 -7.77 8.50 -11.09
C VAL A 112 -6.94 9.69 -10.60
N VAL A 113 -6.88 9.87 -9.28
CA VAL A 113 -5.97 10.83 -8.63
C VAL A 113 -4.76 10.06 -8.08
N LEU A 114 -3.55 10.39 -8.53
CA LEU A 114 -2.30 9.85 -8.00
C LEU A 114 -1.70 10.82 -6.99
N ARG A 115 -1.65 10.39 -5.73
CA ARG A 115 -0.99 11.14 -4.67
C ARG A 115 0.46 10.67 -4.51
N SER A 116 1.39 11.64 -4.50
CA SER A 116 2.82 11.41 -4.27
C SER A 116 3.41 12.47 -3.35
N ASP A 117 4.56 12.17 -2.78
CA ASP A 117 5.40 13.19 -2.15
C ASP A 117 6.04 14.13 -3.20
N ALA A 118 6.83 15.10 -2.72
CA ALA A 118 7.57 16.02 -3.58
C ALA A 118 8.96 15.47 -3.98
N GLY A 119 9.11 14.16 -4.07
CA GLY A 119 10.34 13.51 -4.54
C GLY A 119 10.70 13.96 -5.96
N SER A 120 12.00 14.08 -6.25
CA SER A 120 12.49 14.59 -7.54
C SER A 120 11.95 13.85 -8.74
N GLN A 121 11.73 12.54 -8.61
CA GLN A 121 11.16 11.67 -9.65
C GLN A 121 9.70 12.03 -9.98
N PHE A 122 8.91 12.45 -8.99
CA PHE A 122 7.47 12.75 -9.15
C PHE A 122 7.21 14.20 -9.57
N ILE A 123 8.14 15.13 -9.27
CA ILE A 123 8.02 16.53 -9.71
C ILE A 123 8.63 16.78 -11.08
N ALA A 124 9.37 15.83 -11.65
CA ALA A 124 9.99 15.94 -12.96
C ALA A 124 8.95 16.24 -14.05
N HIS A 125 9.33 17.11 -15.01
CA HIS A 125 8.44 17.49 -16.11
C HIS A 125 7.94 16.28 -16.90
N VAL A 126 8.84 15.34 -17.24
CA VAL A 126 8.50 14.12 -17.98
C VAL A 126 7.48 13.25 -17.23
N PHE A 127 7.58 13.16 -15.91
CA PHE A 127 6.59 12.42 -15.10
C PHE A 127 5.22 13.08 -15.20
N ARG A 128 5.14 14.40 -15.00
CA ARG A 128 3.86 15.13 -15.06
C ARG A 128 3.18 15.02 -16.44
N GLU A 129 3.95 15.16 -17.53
CA GLU A 129 3.41 15.01 -18.89
C GLU A 129 2.92 13.56 -19.14
N SER A 130 3.65 12.56 -18.64
CA SER A 130 3.22 11.17 -18.72
C SER A 130 1.93 10.90 -17.96
N MET A 131 1.76 11.44 -16.75
CA MET A 131 0.52 11.31 -15.98
C MET A 131 -0.66 11.97 -16.71
N LYS A 132 -0.45 13.15 -17.28
CA LYS A 132 -1.45 13.82 -18.11
C LYS A 132 -1.84 12.99 -19.34
N ALA A 133 -0.87 12.39 -20.01
CA ALA A 133 -1.13 11.50 -21.16
C ALA A 133 -1.93 10.25 -20.75
N LEU A 134 -1.70 9.73 -19.55
CA LEU A 134 -2.45 8.61 -18.98
C LEU A 134 -3.82 9.00 -18.41
N GLY A 135 -4.17 10.29 -18.40
CA GLY A 135 -5.44 10.79 -17.85
C GLY A 135 -5.48 10.84 -16.31
N ILE A 136 -4.31 10.77 -15.66
CA ILE A 136 -4.17 10.77 -14.21
C ILE A 136 -3.99 12.19 -13.70
N GLU A 137 -4.79 12.57 -12.69
CA GLU A 137 -4.61 13.80 -11.94
C GLU A 137 -3.56 13.63 -10.84
N LEU A 138 -2.63 14.57 -10.75
CA LEU A 138 -1.58 14.56 -9.72
C LEU A 138 -1.98 15.36 -8.50
N GLU A 139 -1.90 14.76 -7.33
CA GLU A 139 -2.09 15.40 -6.04
C GLU A 139 -0.79 15.33 -5.22
N ALA A 140 -0.16 16.50 -5.01
CA ALA A 140 1.03 16.57 -4.16
C ALA A 140 0.65 16.60 -2.67
N ILE A 141 1.40 15.86 -1.85
CA ILE A 141 1.29 15.93 -0.39
C ILE A 141 1.65 17.33 0.08
N ARG A 142 0.82 17.90 0.94
CA ARG A 142 1.04 19.24 1.49
C ARG A 142 2.29 19.25 2.38
N LYS A 143 3.10 20.28 2.24
CA LYS A 143 4.29 20.47 3.09
C LYS A 143 3.90 20.43 4.58
N LYS A 144 4.66 19.70 5.38
CA LYS A 144 4.48 19.52 6.84
C LYS A 144 3.18 18.83 7.27
N ARG A 145 2.59 17.99 6.41
CA ARG A 145 1.44 17.15 6.73
C ARG A 145 1.72 15.66 6.45
N PRO A 146 2.47 14.98 7.31
CA PRO A 146 2.79 13.56 7.13
C PRO A 146 1.55 12.67 7.16
N GLU A 147 0.44 13.13 7.79
CA GLU A 147 -0.82 12.40 7.80
C GLU A 147 -1.41 12.18 6.40
N ASP A 148 -1.10 13.07 5.45
CA ASP A 148 -1.56 12.94 4.06
C ASP A 148 -0.94 11.72 3.35
N ASN A 149 0.19 11.18 3.86
CA ASN A 149 0.88 10.00 3.33
C ASN A 149 0.73 8.75 4.22
N GLY A 150 -0.01 8.85 5.30
CA GLY A 150 -0.09 7.81 6.33
C GLY A 150 -0.53 6.43 5.81
N MET A 151 -1.23 6.39 4.67
CA MET A 151 -1.68 5.16 4.05
C MET A 151 -0.53 4.35 3.46
N ILE A 152 0.28 4.96 2.60
CA ILE A 152 1.40 4.27 1.97
C ILE A 152 2.56 4.08 2.96
N GLU A 153 2.76 4.99 3.91
CA GLU A 153 3.71 4.80 5.02
C GLU A 153 3.34 3.59 5.87
N SER A 154 2.06 3.41 6.18
CA SER A 154 1.55 2.24 6.91
C SER A 154 1.80 0.95 6.13
N TYR A 155 1.56 0.95 4.80
CA TYR A 155 1.87 -0.17 3.93
C TYR A 155 3.38 -0.50 3.95
N HIS A 156 4.25 0.50 3.76
CA HIS A 156 5.71 0.29 3.82
C HIS A 156 6.16 -0.23 5.18
N GLY A 157 5.58 0.29 6.26
CA GLY A 157 5.82 -0.21 7.62
C GLY A 157 5.48 -1.69 7.75
N HIS A 158 4.30 -2.10 7.29
CA HIS A 158 3.88 -3.49 7.30
C HIS A 158 4.77 -4.38 6.43
N LEU A 159 5.07 -3.94 5.19
CA LEU A 159 5.95 -4.69 4.30
C LEU A 159 7.31 -4.97 4.94
N LYS A 160 7.92 -3.94 5.54
CA LYS A 160 9.22 -4.08 6.20
C LYS A 160 9.14 -4.96 7.44
N MET A 161 8.18 -4.74 8.31
CA MET A 161 8.11 -5.40 9.61
C MET A 161 7.59 -6.83 9.52
N ASP A 162 6.62 -7.11 8.66
CA ASP A 162 5.94 -8.40 8.61
C ASP A 162 6.63 -9.37 7.66
N TYR A 163 7.38 -8.86 6.66
CA TYR A 163 7.99 -9.70 5.63
C TYR A 163 9.50 -9.58 5.52
N LEU A 164 10.07 -8.37 5.58
CA LEU A 164 11.49 -8.18 5.27
C LEU A 164 12.38 -8.31 6.50
N TRP A 165 12.03 -7.68 7.61
CA TRP A 165 12.85 -7.67 8.84
C TRP A 165 12.71 -8.94 9.68
N THR A 166 11.90 -9.88 9.28
CA THR A 166 11.79 -11.20 9.91
C THR A 166 12.92 -12.15 9.52
N ALA A 167 13.75 -11.76 8.57
CA ALA A 167 14.83 -12.58 8.03
C ALA A 167 16.12 -11.74 7.85
N PRO A 168 17.30 -12.38 7.76
CA PRO A 168 18.56 -11.71 7.48
C PRO A 168 18.52 -10.94 6.14
N LEU A 169 19.40 -9.94 6.02
CA LEU A 169 19.62 -9.26 4.75
C LEU A 169 20.07 -10.25 3.67
N ARG A 170 19.60 -10.03 2.45
CA ARG A 170 19.85 -10.87 1.29
C ARG A 170 20.51 -10.07 0.15
N PRO A 171 21.16 -10.75 -0.80
CA PRO A 171 21.55 -10.14 -2.06
C PRO A 171 20.35 -9.59 -2.83
N TYR A 172 20.59 -8.61 -3.69
CA TYR A 172 19.56 -7.93 -4.47
C TYR A 172 18.60 -8.88 -5.21
N ALA A 173 19.15 -9.88 -5.91
CA ALA A 173 18.34 -10.83 -6.68
C ALA A 173 17.38 -11.65 -5.77
N GLU A 174 17.87 -12.11 -4.63
CA GLU A 174 17.07 -12.84 -3.65
C GLU A 174 16.04 -11.93 -2.96
N THR A 175 16.44 -10.70 -2.63
CA THR A 175 15.52 -9.67 -2.06
C THR A 175 14.38 -9.38 -3.01
N ARG A 176 14.66 -9.27 -4.32
CA ARG A 176 13.62 -9.07 -5.35
C ARG A 176 12.64 -10.24 -5.41
N GLY A 177 13.13 -11.47 -5.37
CA GLY A 177 12.29 -12.68 -5.35
C GLY A 177 11.44 -12.75 -4.08
N HIS A 178 12.03 -12.42 -2.94
CA HIS A 178 11.32 -12.36 -1.66
C HIS A 178 10.23 -11.28 -1.66
N LEU A 179 10.51 -10.08 -2.18
CA LEU A 179 9.53 -9.01 -2.36
C LEU A 179 8.35 -9.45 -3.22
N ALA A 180 8.59 -10.13 -4.34
CA ALA A 180 7.52 -10.63 -5.20
C ALA A 180 6.57 -11.57 -4.47
N THR A 181 7.11 -12.50 -3.66
CA THR A 181 6.31 -13.42 -2.83
C THR A 181 5.57 -12.68 -1.71
N SER A 182 6.25 -11.74 -1.04
CA SER A 182 5.67 -10.96 0.06
C SER A 182 4.51 -10.07 -0.41
N LEU A 183 4.66 -9.43 -1.56
CA LEU A 183 3.64 -8.55 -2.12
C LEU A 183 2.42 -9.32 -2.63
N ARG A 184 2.64 -10.52 -3.20
CA ARG A 184 1.54 -11.41 -3.53
C ARG A 184 0.77 -11.83 -2.29
N HIS A 185 1.46 -12.29 -1.23
CA HIS A 185 0.83 -12.63 0.05
C HIS A 185 0.11 -11.41 0.68
N TYR A 186 0.69 -10.21 0.58
CA TYR A 186 0.06 -8.99 1.04
C TYR A 186 -1.28 -8.74 0.35
N ASN A 187 -1.35 -8.90 -0.98
CA ASN A 187 -2.56 -8.68 -1.74
C ASN A 187 -3.61 -9.79 -1.54
N GLU A 188 -3.18 -11.06 -1.52
CA GLU A 188 -4.10 -12.21 -1.58
C GLU A 188 -4.58 -12.69 -0.19
N GLU A 189 -3.71 -12.61 0.82
CA GLU A 189 -3.98 -13.27 2.10
C GLU A 189 -4.15 -12.31 3.27
N ARG A 190 -3.63 -11.08 3.19
CA ARG A 190 -3.73 -10.13 4.29
C ARG A 190 -5.14 -9.55 4.38
N PRO A 191 -5.82 -9.62 5.56
CA PRO A 191 -7.09 -8.92 5.76
C PRO A 191 -6.85 -7.41 5.81
N HIS A 192 -7.46 -6.67 4.91
CA HIS A 192 -7.44 -5.22 4.94
C HIS A 192 -8.64 -4.68 5.73
N SER A 193 -8.48 -3.56 6.44
CA SER A 193 -9.55 -2.96 7.24
C SER A 193 -10.75 -2.51 6.38
N SER A 194 -10.52 -2.19 5.10
CA SER A 194 -11.56 -1.87 4.14
C SER A 194 -12.53 -3.02 3.86
N GLU A 195 -12.06 -4.27 3.83
CA GLU A 195 -12.92 -5.46 3.66
C GLU A 195 -13.82 -5.70 4.87
N LEU A 196 -13.36 -5.31 6.07
CA LEU A 196 -14.12 -5.46 7.31
C LEU A 196 -15.26 -4.43 7.43
N SER A 197 -15.09 -3.24 6.87
CA SER A 197 -16.14 -2.21 6.83
C SER A 197 -17.25 -2.55 5.83
N HIS A 198 -16.91 -3.12 4.67
CA HIS A 198 -17.90 -3.57 3.70
C HIS A 198 -18.70 -4.79 4.19
N ALA A 199 -18.05 -5.73 4.89
CA ALA A 199 -18.74 -6.88 5.49
C ALA A 199 -19.71 -6.49 6.62
N ASN A 200 -19.46 -5.37 7.31
CA ASN A 200 -20.36 -4.86 8.35
C ASN A 200 -21.52 -4.04 7.76
N GLY A 201 -21.30 -3.29 6.68
CA GLY A 201 -22.34 -2.52 6.00
C GLY A 201 -23.42 -3.40 5.34
N VAL A 202 -23.03 -4.52 4.76
CA VAL A 202 -23.98 -5.49 4.17
C VAL A 202 -24.87 -6.18 5.22
N ARG A 203 -24.40 -6.30 6.47
CA ARG A 203 -25.21 -6.89 7.56
C ARG A 203 -26.23 -5.95 8.17
N GLU A 204 -26.00 -4.63 8.13
CA GLU A 204 -26.98 -3.65 8.62
C GLU A 204 -28.16 -3.47 7.66
N GLU A 205 -27.96 -3.71 6.35
CA GLU A 205 -29.04 -3.67 5.36
C GLU A 205 -29.93 -4.94 5.35
N GLU A 206 -29.40 -6.10 5.78
CA GLU A 206 -30.18 -7.34 5.89
C GLU A 206 -31.01 -7.43 7.21
N GLU A 207 -30.63 -6.73 8.28
CA GLU A 207 -31.37 -6.73 9.55
C GLU A 207 -32.44 -5.61 9.65
N GLY A 208 -32.46 -4.66 8.71
CA GLY A 208 -33.43 -3.56 8.68
C GLY A 208 -34.68 -3.80 7.84
N GLY A 209 -34.88 -4.98 7.29
CA GLY A 209 -35.97 -5.34 6.37
C GLY A 209 -36.90 -6.43 6.91
N ALA A 210 -37.47 -6.26 8.10
CA ALA A 210 -38.55 -7.11 8.60
C ALA A 210 -39.60 -6.28 9.35
#